data_45127cf9c399d5a6e274aa57eac29a21
#
_entry.id   45127cf9c399d5a6e274aa57eac29a21
#
_cell.length_a   1.000
_cell.length_b   1.000
_cell.length_c   1.000
_cell.angle_alpha   90.00
_cell.angle_beta   90.00
_cell.angle_gamma   90.00
#
_symmetry.space_group_name_H-M   'P 1'
#
loop_
_entity.id
_entity.type
_entity.pdbx_description
1 polymer ?
#
loop_
_entity_poly.entity_id
_entity_poly.type
_entity_poly.pdbx_seq_one_letter_code
_entity_poly.pdbx_strand_id
1 'polypeptide(L)'
;LSAPAGRDLAERPGGPLQDTSARWVIDACGRAGLIKRQLGLALPNDHAAHAVWFRVKGHIDIDRWCDDPAWRSRCATPTRWLSTNHLVGPGYWVWLIPLASGSHSVGIVADPAWHASEAMDTFDKAMDWLREHQPRLFDELDPRRDTLQDFAFFRRFSYDCKQVFSADRWALAGEAG
;
A
#
# COMPACT_ATOMS: atom_id res chain seq x y z
N LEU A 1 22.79 18.09 -28.44
CA LEU A 1 21.84 16.94 -28.61
C LEU A 1 20.50 17.37 -28.06
N SER A 2 19.50 17.66 -28.91
CA SER A 2 18.12 17.91 -28.51
C SER A 2 17.56 16.64 -27.86
N ALA A 3 17.23 16.72 -26.58
CA ALA A 3 16.42 15.68 -25.97
C ALA A 3 15.07 15.61 -26.70
N PRO A 4 14.53 14.43 -27.00
CA PRO A 4 13.21 14.34 -27.61
C PRO A 4 12.22 15.00 -26.66
N ALA A 5 11.39 15.90 -27.20
CA ALA A 5 10.27 16.48 -26.47
C ALA A 5 9.42 15.33 -25.93
N GLY A 6 9.23 15.29 -24.60
CA GLY A 6 8.38 14.27 -23.97
C GLY A 6 7.00 14.36 -24.60
N ARG A 7 6.58 13.31 -25.30
CA ARG A 7 5.20 13.17 -25.73
C ARG A 7 4.38 12.74 -24.55
N ASP A 8 3.33 13.47 -24.25
CA ASP A 8 2.33 13.06 -23.28
C ASP A 8 1.57 11.85 -23.85
N LEU A 9 1.81 10.67 -23.31
CA LEU A 9 1.14 9.42 -23.69
C LEU A 9 -0.17 9.18 -22.94
N ALA A 10 -0.72 10.20 -22.29
CA ALA A 10 -2.03 10.11 -21.68
C ALA A 10 -3.09 10.12 -22.78
N GLU A 11 -3.41 8.96 -23.35
CA GLU A 11 -4.62 8.77 -24.14
C GLU A 11 -5.84 9.04 -23.25
N ARG A 12 -6.44 10.20 -23.41
CA ARG A 12 -7.85 10.36 -23.04
C ARG A 12 -8.65 9.52 -24.03
N PRO A 13 -9.55 8.62 -23.59
CA PRO A 13 -10.38 7.86 -24.50
C PRO A 13 -11.08 8.81 -25.48
N GLY A 14 -10.69 8.81 -26.78
CA GLY A 14 -11.36 9.54 -27.87
C GLY A 14 -10.86 10.95 -28.16
N GLY A 15 -9.78 11.46 -27.54
CA GLY A 15 -9.22 12.78 -27.86
C GLY A 15 -8.02 12.72 -28.82
N PRO A 16 -7.77 13.75 -29.66
CA PRO A 16 -6.56 13.81 -30.47
C PRO A 16 -5.32 13.91 -29.58
N LEU A 17 -4.22 13.28 -29.98
CA LEU A 17 -2.90 13.43 -29.35
C LEU A 17 -2.49 14.89 -29.36
N GLN A 18 -2.07 15.43 -28.22
CA GLN A 18 -1.55 16.78 -28.08
C GLN A 18 -0.06 16.72 -27.76
N ASP A 19 0.77 17.35 -28.59
CA ASP A 19 2.18 17.54 -28.30
C ASP A 19 2.36 18.64 -27.25
N THR A 20 2.98 18.30 -26.12
CA THR A 20 3.27 19.24 -25.05
C THR A 20 4.77 19.38 -24.86
N SER A 21 5.27 20.62 -24.69
CA SER A 21 6.66 20.90 -24.37
C SER A 21 6.82 21.27 -22.91
N ALA A 22 7.77 20.63 -22.20
CA ALA A 22 8.06 20.91 -20.80
C ALA A 22 9.57 20.87 -20.56
N ARG A 23 10.04 21.58 -19.51
CA ARG A 23 11.45 21.52 -19.11
C ARG A 23 11.79 20.19 -18.40
N TRP A 24 10.85 19.61 -17.69
CA TRP A 24 10.93 18.33 -17.00
C TRP A 24 9.66 17.54 -17.23
N VAL A 25 9.80 16.22 -17.29
CA VAL A 25 8.67 15.27 -17.28
C VAL A 25 8.78 14.44 -16.01
N ILE A 26 7.71 14.42 -15.23
CA ILE A 26 7.63 13.58 -14.02
C ILE A 26 6.55 12.54 -14.23
N ASP A 27 6.94 11.28 -14.25
CA ASP A 27 6.00 10.16 -14.31
C ASP A 27 5.56 9.79 -12.90
N ALA A 28 4.33 10.10 -12.56
CA ALA A 28 3.66 9.73 -11.32
C ALA A 28 2.42 8.86 -11.58
N CYS A 29 2.41 8.12 -12.70
CA CYS A 29 1.26 7.32 -13.14
C CYS A 29 1.11 5.98 -12.40
N GLY A 30 1.81 5.82 -11.28
CA GLY A 30 1.75 4.62 -10.46
C GLY A 30 2.25 3.39 -11.22
N ARG A 31 1.62 2.24 -10.99
CA ARG A 31 2.03 0.95 -11.59
C ARG A 31 1.96 0.90 -13.12
N ALA A 32 1.35 1.89 -13.77
CA ALA A 32 1.40 2.02 -15.23
C ALA A 32 2.84 2.26 -15.73
N GLY A 33 3.66 3.01 -14.98
CA GLY A 33 5.09 3.19 -15.19
C GLY A 33 5.43 3.53 -16.64
N LEU A 34 4.86 4.60 -17.20
CA LEU A 34 4.95 4.92 -18.63
C LEU A 34 6.40 5.10 -19.07
N ILE A 35 7.15 5.98 -18.40
CA ILE A 35 8.58 6.22 -18.72
C ILE A 35 9.40 4.97 -18.42
N LYS A 36 9.16 4.30 -17.29
CA LYS A 36 9.87 3.06 -16.92
C LYS A 36 9.76 2.00 -18.01
N ARG A 37 8.56 1.78 -18.53
CA ARG A 37 8.32 0.82 -19.62
C ARG A 37 8.93 1.28 -20.93
N GLN A 38 8.73 2.54 -21.30
CA GLN A 38 9.25 3.08 -22.56
C GLN A 38 10.78 3.02 -22.67
N LEU A 39 11.47 3.24 -21.53
CA LEU A 39 12.94 3.22 -21.48
C LEU A 39 13.52 1.87 -21.03
N GLY A 40 12.70 0.84 -20.81
CA GLY A 40 13.17 -0.48 -20.41
C GLY A 40 13.88 -0.49 -19.04
N LEU A 41 13.41 0.31 -18.08
CA LEU A 41 14.07 0.52 -16.77
C LEU A 41 13.60 -0.47 -15.70
N ALA A 42 12.58 -1.27 -15.95
CA ALA A 42 12.06 -2.20 -14.95
C ALA A 42 13.10 -3.26 -14.58
N LEU A 43 13.23 -3.50 -13.28
CA LEU A 43 14.01 -4.60 -12.72
C LEU A 43 13.10 -5.46 -11.83
N PRO A 44 13.27 -6.79 -11.83
CA PRO A 44 12.76 -7.62 -10.77
C PRO A 44 13.52 -7.29 -9.48
N ASN A 45 12.87 -7.45 -8.33
CA ASN A 45 13.57 -7.49 -7.05
C ASN A 45 13.27 -8.81 -6.33
N ASP A 46 14.09 -9.14 -5.33
CA ASP A 46 13.97 -10.40 -4.58
C ASP A 46 12.92 -10.33 -3.47
N HIS A 47 12.31 -9.14 -3.25
CA HIS A 47 11.27 -8.95 -2.25
C HIS A 47 9.92 -9.42 -2.80
N ALA A 48 9.60 -10.70 -2.62
CA ALA A 48 8.42 -11.34 -3.19
C ALA A 48 7.13 -11.13 -2.38
N ALA A 49 7.07 -10.13 -1.49
CA ALA A 49 5.93 -9.90 -0.62
C ALA A 49 4.61 -9.75 -1.39
N HIS A 50 3.56 -10.24 -0.78
CA HIS A 50 2.18 -9.97 -1.19
C HIS A 50 1.45 -9.15 -0.13
N ALA A 51 0.40 -8.46 -0.55
CA ALA A 51 -0.40 -7.63 0.33
C ALA A 51 -1.88 -7.83 0.08
N VAL A 52 -2.64 -7.86 1.15
CA VAL A 52 -4.09 -7.72 1.12
C VAL A 52 -4.48 -6.54 1.97
N TRP A 53 -5.51 -5.82 1.59
CA TRP A 53 -6.07 -4.77 2.45
C TRP A 53 -7.55 -4.59 2.22
N PHE A 54 -8.18 -4.03 3.23
CA PHE A 54 -9.60 -3.73 3.22
C PHE A 54 -9.89 -2.51 4.10
N ARG A 55 -11.06 -1.94 3.94
CA ARG A 55 -11.56 -0.86 4.77
C ARG A 55 -12.85 -1.26 5.46
N VAL A 56 -12.94 -0.91 6.75
CA VAL A 56 -14.16 -1.06 7.57
C VAL A 56 -14.56 0.30 8.12
N LYS A 57 -15.84 0.49 8.44
CA LYS A 57 -16.33 1.71 9.09
C LYS A 57 -15.89 1.76 10.56
N GLY A 58 -15.71 2.98 11.04
CA GLY A 58 -15.27 3.26 12.42
C GLY A 58 -13.75 3.14 12.58
N HIS A 59 -13.26 3.60 13.73
CA HIS A 59 -11.85 3.57 14.06
C HIS A 59 -11.54 2.40 15.01
N ILE A 60 -10.36 1.82 14.85
CA ILE A 60 -9.79 0.82 15.75
C ILE A 60 -8.93 1.57 16.76
N ASP A 61 -9.33 1.55 18.01
CA ASP A 61 -8.66 2.27 19.09
C ASP A 61 -7.70 1.34 19.85
N ILE A 62 -6.44 1.31 19.42
CA ILE A 62 -5.41 0.47 20.04
C ILE A 62 -5.03 0.92 21.45
N ASP A 63 -5.35 2.15 21.87
CA ASP A 63 -5.13 2.61 23.25
C ASP A 63 -5.96 1.80 24.26
N ARG A 64 -7.01 1.12 23.79
CA ARG A 64 -7.86 0.23 24.59
C ARG A 64 -7.34 -1.21 24.70
N TRP A 65 -6.24 -1.54 24.02
CA TRP A 65 -5.74 -2.91 23.95
C TRP A 65 -4.84 -3.31 25.11
N CYS A 66 -4.31 -2.34 25.84
CA CYS A 66 -3.40 -2.59 26.93
C CYS A 66 -3.74 -1.71 28.15
N ASP A 67 -3.85 -2.35 29.32
CA ASP A 67 -4.13 -1.69 30.58
C ASP A 67 -2.87 -1.40 31.41
N ASP A 68 -1.68 -1.81 30.92
CA ASP A 68 -0.42 -1.55 31.60
C ASP A 68 -0.14 -0.04 31.70
N PRO A 69 -0.04 0.51 32.93
CA PRO A 69 0.24 1.93 33.15
C PRO A 69 1.56 2.38 32.51
N ALA A 70 2.59 1.53 32.50
CA ALA A 70 3.89 1.87 31.90
C ALA A 70 3.77 2.00 30.38
N TRP A 71 2.95 1.17 29.74
CA TRP A 71 2.66 1.30 28.30
C TRP A 71 1.83 2.55 28.00
N ARG A 72 0.78 2.81 28.82
CA ARG A 72 -0.10 3.98 28.66
C ARG A 72 0.65 5.30 28.83
N SER A 73 1.55 5.38 29.82
CA SER A 73 2.29 6.60 30.13
C SER A 73 3.30 7.03 29.05
N ARG A 74 3.62 6.15 28.08
CA ARG A 74 4.51 6.50 26.97
C ARG A 74 3.90 7.52 26.00
N CYS A 75 2.58 7.69 26.02
CA CYS A 75 1.87 8.74 25.29
C CYS A 75 1.11 9.61 26.29
N ALA A 76 1.31 10.91 26.23
CA ALA A 76 0.64 11.85 27.14
C ALA A 76 -0.89 11.85 26.98
N THR A 77 -1.37 11.51 25.78
CA THR A 77 -2.79 11.38 25.47
C THR A 77 -3.05 10.06 24.74
N PRO A 78 -4.23 9.44 24.91
CA PRO A 78 -4.58 8.19 24.24
C PRO A 78 -4.93 8.44 22.76
N THR A 79 -3.92 8.75 21.96
CA THR A 79 -4.05 9.15 20.55
C THR A 79 -3.27 8.26 19.58
N ARG A 80 -2.81 7.07 20.04
CA ARG A 80 -2.08 6.13 19.16
C ARG A 80 -2.88 5.75 17.93
N TRP A 81 -4.20 5.65 18.06
CA TRP A 81 -5.10 5.32 16.97
C TRP A 81 -5.09 6.34 15.82
N LEU A 82 -4.61 7.59 16.06
CA LEU A 82 -4.48 8.64 15.04
C LEU A 82 -3.25 8.43 14.13
N SER A 83 -2.34 7.56 14.53
CA SER A 83 -1.15 7.22 13.74
C SER A 83 -1.36 5.95 12.92
N THR A 84 -0.55 5.74 11.91
CA THR A 84 -0.39 4.40 11.33
C THR A 84 0.26 3.50 12.37
N ASN A 85 -0.40 2.41 12.70
CA ASN A 85 0.12 1.42 13.62
C ASN A 85 0.49 0.15 12.85
N HIS A 86 1.58 -0.49 13.24
CA HIS A 86 2.01 -1.75 12.66
C HIS A 86 2.08 -2.84 13.73
N LEU A 87 1.38 -3.95 13.48
CA LEU A 87 1.51 -5.18 14.24
C LEU A 87 2.47 -6.08 13.48
N VAL A 88 3.54 -6.52 14.14
CA VAL A 88 4.64 -7.21 13.49
C VAL A 88 4.77 -8.63 14.01
N GLY A 89 5.00 -9.58 13.12
CA GLY A 89 5.30 -10.97 13.44
C GLY A 89 6.26 -11.59 12.44
N PRO A 90 6.62 -12.87 12.62
CA PRO A 90 7.53 -13.56 11.73
C PRO A 90 7.01 -13.58 10.29
N GLY A 91 7.75 -12.97 9.37
CA GLY A 91 7.41 -12.95 7.95
C GLY A 91 6.22 -12.06 7.57
N TYR A 92 5.72 -11.20 8.45
CA TYR A 92 4.61 -10.30 8.12
C TYR A 92 4.58 -9.02 8.97
N TRP A 93 3.83 -8.03 8.48
CA TRP A 93 3.28 -6.94 9.31
C TRP A 93 1.84 -6.64 8.89
N VAL A 94 1.07 -6.12 9.83
CA VAL A 94 -0.29 -5.64 9.60
C VAL A 94 -0.33 -4.15 9.87
N TRP A 95 -0.82 -3.36 8.92
CA TRP A 95 -1.04 -1.94 9.18
C TRP A 95 -2.47 -1.64 9.64
N LEU A 96 -2.58 -0.62 10.47
CA LEU A 96 -3.83 -0.01 10.89
C LEU A 96 -3.73 1.48 10.59
N ILE A 97 -4.50 1.99 9.61
CA ILE A 97 -4.46 3.38 9.16
C ILE A 97 -5.83 4.01 9.32
N PRO A 98 -5.99 4.97 10.25
CA PRO A 98 -7.22 5.72 10.36
C PRO A 98 -7.40 6.66 9.17
N LEU A 99 -8.60 6.72 8.62
CA LEU A 99 -8.92 7.56 7.48
C LEU A 99 -9.85 8.70 7.90
N ALA A 100 -9.67 9.88 7.31
CA ALA A 100 -10.51 11.04 7.53
C ALA A 100 -11.99 10.80 7.16
N SER A 101 -12.27 9.78 6.38
CA SER A 101 -13.64 9.34 6.04
C SER A 101 -14.40 8.67 7.19
N GLY A 102 -13.80 8.54 8.38
CA GLY A 102 -14.39 7.79 9.48
C GLY A 102 -14.25 6.27 9.33
N SER A 103 -13.36 5.81 8.47
CA SER A 103 -13.05 4.40 8.24
C SER A 103 -11.65 4.06 8.76
N HIS A 104 -11.36 2.77 8.88
CA HIS A 104 -10.02 2.26 9.16
C HIS A 104 -9.57 1.37 8.00
N SER A 105 -8.37 1.64 7.47
CA SER A 105 -7.72 0.73 6.53
C SER A 105 -6.89 -0.28 7.31
N VAL A 106 -7.10 -1.53 7.02
CA VAL A 106 -6.35 -2.67 7.57
C VAL A 106 -5.72 -3.41 6.42
N GLY A 107 -4.43 -3.72 6.54
CA GLY A 107 -3.76 -4.51 5.52
C GLY A 107 -2.70 -5.41 6.08
N ILE A 108 -2.51 -6.55 5.47
CA ILE A 108 -1.52 -7.57 5.79
C ILE A 108 -0.49 -7.55 4.67
N VAL A 109 0.78 -7.42 5.02
CA VAL A 109 1.90 -7.65 4.10
C VAL A 109 2.66 -8.86 4.60
N ALA A 110 2.87 -9.83 3.73
CA ALA A 110 3.46 -11.09 4.13
C ALA A 110 4.46 -11.63 3.09
N ASP A 111 5.51 -12.25 3.60
CA ASP A 111 6.48 -12.99 2.81
C ASP A 111 5.89 -14.36 2.44
N PRO A 112 5.79 -14.72 1.15
CA PRO A 112 5.25 -15.99 0.70
C PRO A 112 6.06 -17.22 1.18
N ALA A 113 7.29 -17.05 1.62
CA ALA A 113 8.08 -18.11 2.23
C ALA A 113 7.54 -18.55 3.61
N TRP A 114 6.80 -17.66 4.29
CA TRP A 114 6.22 -17.90 5.60
C TRP A 114 4.70 -18.04 5.55
N HIS A 115 4.05 -17.28 4.67
CA HIS A 115 2.60 -17.16 4.59
C HIS A 115 2.15 -17.28 3.14
N ALA A 116 1.53 -18.40 2.80
CA ALA A 116 1.02 -18.62 1.45
C ALA A 116 -0.02 -17.57 1.07
N SER A 117 0.05 -17.04 -0.14
CA SER A 117 -0.86 -16.02 -0.63
C SER A 117 -2.32 -16.47 -0.62
N GLU A 118 -2.55 -17.76 -0.85
CA GLU A 118 -3.87 -18.40 -0.86
C GLU A 118 -4.56 -18.42 0.51
N ALA A 119 -3.79 -18.21 1.59
CA ALA A 119 -4.32 -18.16 2.95
C ALA A 119 -5.02 -16.83 3.28
N MET A 120 -4.93 -15.81 2.39
CA MET A 120 -5.49 -14.48 2.65
C MET A 120 -6.00 -13.77 1.38
N ASP A 121 -6.22 -14.49 0.28
CA ASP A 121 -6.61 -13.91 -1.01
C ASP A 121 -8.09 -13.53 -1.11
N THR A 122 -8.88 -13.77 -0.08
CA THR A 122 -10.24 -13.28 0.10
C THR A 122 -10.40 -12.65 1.47
N PHE A 123 -11.45 -11.84 1.66
CA PHE A 123 -11.72 -11.20 2.94
C PHE A 123 -11.90 -12.22 4.08
N ASP A 124 -12.68 -13.28 3.86
CA ASP A 124 -12.91 -14.30 4.89
C ASP A 124 -11.61 -15.02 5.28
N LYS A 125 -10.79 -15.38 4.30
CA LYS A 125 -9.48 -15.98 4.56
C LYS A 125 -8.53 -15.02 5.27
N ALA A 126 -8.52 -13.74 4.89
CA ALA A 126 -7.73 -12.73 5.59
C ALA A 126 -8.19 -12.59 7.07
N MET A 127 -9.48 -12.68 7.33
CA MET A 127 -10.02 -12.71 8.70
C MET A 127 -9.62 -13.97 9.46
N ASP A 128 -9.64 -15.14 8.82
CA ASP A 128 -9.17 -16.39 9.43
C ASP A 128 -7.67 -16.35 9.74
N TRP A 129 -6.88 -15.79 8.83
CA TRP A 129 -5.46 -15.54 9.04
C TRP A 129 -5.22 -14.58 10.23
N LEU A 130 -6.00 -13.50 10.33
CA LEU A 130 -5.92 -12.55 11.46
C LEU A 130 -6.31 -13.23 12.79
N ARG A 131 -7.27 -14.14 12.79
CA ARG A 131 -7.65 -14.91 13.98
C ARG A 131 -6.47 -15.70 14.52
N GLU A 132 -5.68 -16.29 13.64
CA GLU A 132 -4.52 -17.10 14.00
C GLU A 132 -3.33 -16.23 14.46
N HIS A 133 -3.01 -15.17 13.72
CA HIS A 133 -1.77 -14.42 13.90
C HIS A 133 -1.92 -13.12 14.68
N GLN A 134 -3.10 -12.52 14.69
CA GLN A 134 -3.42 -11.25 15.37
C GLN A 134 -4.81 -11.30 16.02
N PRO A 135 -5.04 -12.21 16.99
CA PRO A 135 -6.38 -12.47 17.55
C PRO A 135 -7.04 -11.23 18.14
N ARG A 136 -6.26 -10.32 18.76
CA ARG A 136 -6.81 -9.06 19.30
C ARG A 136 -7.40 -8.17 18.22
N LEU A 137 -6.74 -8.09 17.06
CA LEU A 137 -7.28 -7.34 15.91
C LEU A 137 -8.49 -8.05 15.32
N PHE A 138 -8.45 -9.38 15.23
CA PHE A 138 -9.61 -10.15 14.79
C PHE A 138 -10.85 -9.88 15.66
N ASP A 139 -10.72 -9.88 16.98
CA ASP A 139 -11.82 -9.60 17.92
C ASP A 139 -12.43 -8.19 17.72
N GLU A 140 -11.62 -7.21 17.30
CA GLU A 140 -12.08 -5.87 16.96
C GLU A 140 -12.78 -5.79 15.59
N LEU A 141 -12.40 -6.63 14.65
CA LEU A 141 -12.89 -6.62 13.27
C LEU A 141 -14.11 -7.51 13.07
N ASP A 142 -14.18 -8.65 13.75
CA ASP A 142 -15.24 -9.64 13.55
C ASP A 142 -16.67 -9.07 13.73
N PRO A 143 -16.94 -8.22 14.75
CA PRO A 143 -18.25 -7.56 14.88
C PRO A 143 -18.53 -6.49 13.81
N ARG A 144 -17.55 -6.17 12.96
CA ARG A 144 -17.64 -5.12 11.93
C ARG A 144 -17.61 -5.67 10.50
N ARG A 145 -17.73 -6.99 10.32
CA ARG A 145 -17.65 -7.63 8.98
C ARG A 145 -18.66 -7.07 7.98
N ASP A 146 -19.85 -6.73 8.45
CA ASP A 146 -20.93 -6.13 7.65
C ASP A 146 -20.63 -4.67 7.23
N THR A 147 -19.59 -4.05 7.81
CA THR A 147 -19.14 -2.70 7.48
C THR A 147 -18.00 -2.66 6.47
N LEU A 148 -17.63 -3.81 5.91
CA LEU A 148 -16.62 -3.91 4.85
C LEU A 148 -16.99 -3.00 3.67
N GLN A 149 -16.02 -2.19 3.22
CA GLN A 149 -16.21 -1.25 2.13
C GLN A 149 -15.57 -1.75 0.83
N ASP A 150 -14.40 -2.34 0.95
CA ASP A 150 -13.65 -2.91 -0.16
C ASP A 150 -12.63 -3.93 0.35
N PHE A 151 -12.11 -4.72 -0.59
CA PHE A 151 -11.02 -5.66 -0.39
C PHE A 151 -10.15 -5.68 -1.64
N ALA A 152 -8.84 -5.68 -1.46
CA ALA A 152 -7.88 -5.79 -2.55
C ALA A 152 -6.74 -6.75 -2.17
N PHE A 153 -6.17 -7.40 -3.19
CA PHE A 153 -5.08 -8.34 -3.06
C PHE A 153 -4.04 -8.12 -4.16
N PHE A 154 -2.77 -7.99 -3.78
CA PHE A 154 -1.63 -7.92 -4.69
C PHE A 154 -0.60 -8.99 -4.40
N ARG A 155 -0.31 -9.79 -5.42
CA ARG A 155 0.79 -10.75 -5.40
C ARG A 155 2.06 -10.07 -5.88
N ARG A 156 3.19 -10.31 -5.16
CA ARG A 156 4.52 -9.82 -5.57
C ARG A 156 4.46 -8.36 -6.04
N PHE A 157 3.96 -7.50 -5.16
CA PHE A 157 3.71 -6.11 -5.54
C PHE A 157 4.99 -5.28 -5.66
N SER A 158 6.09 -5.76 -5.12
CA SER A 158 7.38 -5.08 -5.10
C SER A 158 8.13 -5.29 -6.43
N TYR A 159 8.75 -4.26 -6.93
CA TYR A 159 9.61 -4.25 -8.11
C TYR A 159 10.66 -3.14 -7.94
N ASP A 160 11.66 -3.15 -8.81
CA ASP A 160 12.76 -2.21 -8.78
C ASP A 160 12.88 -1.46 -10.12
N CYS A 161 13.78 -0.47 -10.15
CA CYS A 161 14.01 0.36 -11.31
C CYS A 161 15.51 0.64 -11.47
N LYS A 162 16.01 0.51 -12.69
CA LYS A 162 17.42 0.79 -13.01
C LYS A 162 17.81 2.23 -12.75
N GLN A 163 16.88 3.17 -12.96
CA GLN A 163 17.10 4.59 -12.87
C GLN A 163 15.78 5.31 -12.62
N VAL A 164 15.75 6.21 -11.67
CA VAL A 164 14.54 6.95 -11.28
C VAL A 164 14.54 8.42 -11.70
N PHE A 165 15.67 8.95 -12.16
CA PHE A 165 15.78 10.28 -12.77
C PHE A 165 16.93 10.35 -13.75
N SER A 166 16.95 11.38 -14.64
CA SER A 166 18.00 11.57 -15.65
C SER A 166 18.32 13.04 -15.86
N ALA A 167 19.57 13.31 -16.28
CA ALA A 167 19.98 14.61 -16.82
C ALA A 167 19.17 15.01 -18.07
N ASP A 168 18.53 14.06 -18.75
CA ASP A 168 17.60 14.29 -19.84
C ASP A 168 16.24 14.86 -19.38
N ARG A 169 16.16 15.26 -18.12
CA ARG A 169 15.04 16.00 -17.51
C ARG A 169 13.74 15.20 -17.42
N TRP A 170 13.85 13.95 -17.01
CA TRP A 170 12.71 13.15 -16.57
C TRP A 170 12.97 12.57 -15.18
N ALA A 171 11.89 12.26 -14.44
CA ALA A 171 11.93 11.60 -13.15
C ALA A 171 10.70 10.70 -12.98
N LEU A 172 10.85 9.66 -12.15
CA LEU A 172 9.78 8.77 -11.72
C LEU A 172 9.44 9.09 -10.26
N ALA A 173 8.15 9.05 -9.90
CA ALA A 173 7.68 9.35 -8.56
C ALA A 173 6.68 8.30 -8.08
N GLY A 174 6.75 7.94 -6.78
CA GLY A 174 5.88 6.93 -6.17
C GLY A 174 6.02 5.56 -6.86
N GLU A 175 4.90 4.89 -7.05
CA GLU A 175 4.83 3.55 -7.68
C GLU A 175 5.24 3.52 -9.17
N ALA A 176 5.59 4.65 -9.78
CA ALA A 176 6.12 4.68 -11.14
C ALA A 176 7.63 4.38 -11.19
N GLY A 177 8.33 4.55 -10.07
CA GLY A 177 9.77 4.32 -9.91
C GLY A 177 10.19 2.94 -9.46
#